data_7d1ff5f57eb9c9ebc61a6ce3e50c6627
#
_entry.id   7d1ff5f57eb9c9ebc61a6ce3e50c6627
#
_cell.length_a   1.000
_cell.length_b   1.000
_cell.length_c   1.000
_cell.angle_alpha   90.00
_cell.angle_beta   90.00
_cell.angle_gamma   90.00
#
_symmetry.space_group_name_H-M   'P 1'
#
loop_
_entity.id
_entity.type
_entity.pdbx_description
1 polymer ?
#
loop_
_entity_poly.entity_id
_entity_poly.type
_entity_poly.pdbx_seq_one_letter_code
_entity_poly.pdbx_strand_id
1 'polypeptide(L)'
;GLEQYIIDPDREYNKLAKELNASIIKLGASSESYINIFDIREESLEEDQKGYLATKINKLINFFNLIFNSMTEIEKSILEEKIIQVYEEKGITFNDKTLYKNKKFKTTKDMPILEDLYNKLEGNLKTRLKPFVYGSLSYLNKHTNVELNNSIIIADIYELGEENIKFGMYIFIELFWD
;
A
#
# COMPACT_ATOMS: atom_id res chain seq x y z
N GLY A 1 22.59 -4.86 9.24
CA GLY A 1 21.86 -5.59 10.28
C GLY A 1 20.70 -6.32 9.65
N LEU A 2 20.27 -7.42 10.25
CA LEU A 2 19.07 -8.12 9.79
C LEU A 2 17.85 -7.27 10.16
N GLU A 3 17.10 -6.87 9.17
CA GLU A 3 15.75 -6.31 9.36
C GLU A 3 14.78 -7.46 9.55
N GLN A 4 13.95 -7.38 10.57
CA GLN A 4 12.94 -8.39 10.87
C GLN A 4 11.56 -7.78 10.82
N TYR A 5 10.67 -8.48 10.13
CA TYR A 5 9.28 -8.09 9.96
C TYR A 5 8.39 -9.18 10.54
N ILE A 6 7.49 -8.79 11.42
CA ILE A 6 6.56 -9.69 12.09
C ILE A 6 5.15 -9.21 11.78
N ILE A 7 4.33 -10.07 11.19
CA ILE A 7 2.90 -9.83 11.04
C ILE A 7 2.20 -10.45 12.25
N ASP A 8 1.49 -9.63 13.01
CA ASP A 8 0.87 -10.00 14.28
C ASP A 8 -0.66 -9.86 14.21
N PRO A 9 -1.38 -10.94 13.84
CA PRO A 9 -2.83 -10.93 13.77
C PRO A 9 -3.50 -10.99 15.14
N ASP A 10 -2.79 -11.46 16.18
CA ASP A 10 -3.36 -11.77 17.50
C ASP A 10 -2.85 -10.86 18.62
N ARG A 11 -2.02 -9.86 18.29
CA ARG A 11 -1.38 -8.92 19.25
C ARG A 11 -0.51 -9.59 20.30
N GLU A 12 0.11 -10.71 19.99
CA GLU A 12 0.97 -11.42 20.92
C GLU A 12 2.31 -10.71 21.16
N TYR A 13 2.80 -9.96 20.17
CA TYR A 13 4.10 -9.31 20.19
C TYR A 13 4.12 -7.91 20.80
N ASN A 14 2.98 -7.31 21.11
CA ASN A 14 2.92 -5.95 21.68
C ASN A 14 3.72 -5.79 22.97
N LYS A 15 3.76 -6.83 23.81
CA LYS A 15 4.53 -6.82 25.06
C LYS A 15 6.05 -6.87 24.81
N LEU A 16 6.47 -7.63 23.79
CA LEU A 16 7.86 -7.77 23.42
C LEU A 16 8.39 -6.59 22.61
N ALA A 17 7.52 -5.81 21.98
CA ALA A 17 7.92 -4.68 21.14
C ALA A 17 8.83 -3.69 21.86
N LYS A 18 8.52 -3.38 23.13
CA LYS A 18 9.32 -2.48 23.96
C LYS A 18 10.70 -3.06 24.29
N GLU A 19 10.75 -4.36 24.61
CA GLU A 19 12.00 -5.05 24.95
C GLU A 19 12.90 -5.20 23.72
N LEU A 20 12.29 -5.39 22.55
CA LEU A 20 12.99 -5.56 21.27
C LEU A 20 13.32 -4.21 20.59
N ASN A 21 12.88 -3.09 21.14
CA ASN A 21 12.95 -1.78 20.49
C ASN A 21 12.35 -1.81 19.08
N ALA A 22 11.21 -2.49 18.93
CA ALA A 22 10.51 -2.65 17.68
C ALA A 22 9.56 -1.47 17.40
N SER A 23 9.36 -1.16 16.12
CA SER A 23 8.26 -0.27 15.69
C SER A 23 7.00 -1.09 15.47
N ILE A 24 5.87 -0.61 16.01
CA ILE A 24 4.56 -1.21 15.76
C ILE A 24 3.84 -0.36 14.73
N ILE A 25 3.45 -0.98 13.61
CA ILE A 25 2.58 -0.38 12.61
C ILE A 25 1.22 -1.07 12.72
N LYS A 26 0.22 -0.32 13.18
CA LYS A 26 -1.13 -0.81 13.36
C LYS A 26 -1.99 -0.47 12.15
N LEU A 27 -2.61 -1.46 11.55
CA LEU A 27 -3.58 -1.29 10.49
C LEU A 27 -5.00 -1.47 11.04
N GLY A 28 -5.82 -0.43 10.98
CA GLY A 28 -7.18 -0.47 11.52
C GLY A 28 -7.76 0.91 11.78
N ALA A 29 -9.07 0.95 12.09
CA ALA A 29 -9.83 2.18 12.26
C ALA A 29 -9.35 3.04 13.45
N SER A 30 -8.78 2.43 14.49
CA SER A 30 -8.28 3.13 15.68
C SER A 30 -6.81 3.55 15.57
N SER A 31 -6.14 3.24 14.45
CA SER A 31 -4.74 3.58 14.25
C SER A 31 -4.57 5.03 13.83
N GLU A 32 -3.50 5.66 14.32
CA GLU A 32 -2.98 6.93 13.81
C GLU A 32 -1.82 6.73 12.83
N SER A 33 -1.41 5.47 12.60
CA SER A 33 -0.40 5.09 11.61
C SER A 33 -1.08 4.70 10.32
N TYR A 34 -0.62 5.27 9.21
CA TYR A 34 -1.22 5.05 7.90
C TYR A 34 -0.18 4.56 6.89
N ILE A 35 -0.63 3.68 6.00
CA ILE A 35 0.15 3.16 4.88
C ILE A 35 -0.64 3.41 3.61
N ASN A 36 0.00 4.04 2.63
CA ASN A 36 -0.53 4.23 1.30
C ASN A 36 -0.13 3.05 0.41
N ILE A 37 -1.10 2.30 -0.06
CA ILE A 37 -0.86 1.14 -0.93
C ILE A 37 -0.27 1.51 -2.30
N PHE A 38 -0.36 2.77 -2.70
CA PHE A 38 0.21 3.28 -3.96
C PHE A 38 1.70 3.64 -3.85
N ASP A 39 2.28 3.64 -2.66
CA ASP A 39 3.68 4.02 -2.50
C ASP A 39 4.59 3.09 -3.31
N ILE A 40 5.49 3.72 -4.06
CA ILE A 40 6.67 3.07 -4.64
C ILE A 40 7.84 3.56 -3.80
N ARG A 41 8.43 2.69 -3.01
CA ARG A 41 9.43 3.05 -2.02
C ARG A 41 10.83 2.91 -2.59
N GLU A 42 11.68 3.85 -2.24
CA GLU A 42 13.06 3.85 -2.70
C GLU A 42 13.88 2.70 -2.12
N GLU A 43 13.59 2.34 -0.87
CA GLU A 43 14.30 1.27 -0.15
C GLU A 43 14.12 -0.11 -0.81
N SER A 44 13.03 -0.25 -1.56
CA SER A 44 12.76 -1.44 -2.37
C SER A 44 13.35 -1.39 -3.79
N LEU A 45 13.96 -0.25 -4.16
CA LEU A 45 14.51 -0.06 -5.49
C LEU A 45 15.95 -0.58 -5.53
N GLU A 46 16.14 -1.84 -5.88
CA GLU A 46 17.47 -2.38 -6.20
C GLU A 46 18.04 -1.62 -7.40
N GLU A 47 19.35 -1.36 -7.40
CA GLU A 47 20.02 -0.55 -8.44
C GLU A 47 19.79 -1.09 -9.87
N ASP A 48 19.53 -2.38 -10.00
CA ASP A 48 19.28 -3.06 -11.26
C ASP A 48 17.78 -3.28 -11.59
N GLN A 49 16.86 -2.95 -10.68
CA GLN A 49 15.43 -3.05 -10.93
C GLN A 49 14.96 -1.99 -11.94
N LYS A 50 14.12 -2.42 -12.86
CA LYS A 50 13.45 -1.56 -13.85
C LYS A 50 11.96 -1.87 -13.87
N GLY A 51 11.17 -0.90 -14.32
CA GLY A 51 9.73 -1.07 -14.45
C GLY A 51 8.98 -1.00 -13.12
N TYR A 52 9.38 -0.11 -12.24
CA TYR A 52 8.77 0.07 -10.91
C TYR A 52 7.26 0.28 -10.97
N LEU A 53 6.80 1.15 -11.86
CA LEU A 53 5.37 1.41 -12.02
C LEU A 53 4.62 0.16 -12.51
N ALA A 54 5.16 -0.56 -13.48
CA ALA A 54 4.54 -1.78 -13.99
C ALA A 54 4.42 -2.86 -12.90
N THR A 55 5.48 -3.05 -12.13
CA THR A 55 5.48 -3.97 -10.98
C THR A 55 4.43 -3.57 -9.95
N LYS A 56 4.37 -2.28 -9.60
CA LYS A 56 3.39 -1.76 -8.65
C LYS A 56 1.96 -1.92 -9.14
N ILE A 57 1.70 -1.64 -10.41
CA ILE A 57 0.37 -1.82 -11.02
C ILE A 57 -0.08 -3.27 -10.90
N ASN A 58 0.77 -4.23 -11.23
CA ASN A 58 0.44 -5.65 -11.10
C ASN A 58 0.09 -6.03 -9.66
N LYS A 59 0.83 -5.54 -8.68
CA LYS A 59 0.54 -5.77 -7.25
C LYS A 59 -0.77 -5.13 -6.83
N LEU A 60 -1.06 -3.91 -7.28
CA LEU A 60 -2.34 -3.23 -7.01
C LEU A 60 -3.52 -3.97 -7.64
N ILE A 61 -3.41 -4.44 -8.88
CA ILE A 61 -4.47 -5.24 -9.51
C ILE A 61 -4.75 -6.52 -8.71
N ASN A 62 -3.71 -7.21 -8.26
CA ASN A 62 -3.87 -8.40 -7.41
C ASN A 62 -4.52 -8.06 -6.08
N PHE A 63 -4.14 -6.95 -5.45
CA PHE A 63 -4.76 -6.44 -4.23
C PHE A 63 -6.25 -6.15 -4.43
N PHE A 64 -6.62 -5.41 -5.48
CA PHE A 64 -8.02 -5.11 -5.77
C PHE A 64 -8.82 -6.36 -6.12
N ASN A 65 -8.22 -7.31 -6.83
CA ASN A 65 -8.86 -8.60 -7.09
C ASN A 65 -9.15 -9.38 -5.79
N LEU A 66 -8.26 -9.27 -4.82
CA LEU A 66 -8.45 -9.89 -3.50
C LEU A 66 -9.58 -9.21 -2.71
N ILE A 67 -9.55 -7.89 -2.56
CA ILE A 67 -10.55 -7.16 -1.74
C ILE A 67 -11.93 -7.10 -2.39
N PHE A 68 -12.00 -7.20 -3.72
CA PHE A 68 -13.27 -7.23 -4.47
C PHE A 68 -13.83 -8.65 -4.66
N ASN A 69 -13.14 -9.65 -4.09
CA ASN A 69 -13.52 -11.04 -4.23
C ASN A 69 -13.73 -11.46 -5.70
N SER A 70 -12.72 -11.22 -6.50
CA SER A 70 -12.59 -11.41 -7.94
C SER A 70 -13.11 -10.25 -8.81
N MET A 71 -12.46 -10.08 -9.94
CA MET A 71 -12.81 -9.14 -11.00
C MET A 71 -12.82 -9.85 -12.36
N THR A 72 -13.66 -9.39 -13.26
CA THR A 72 -13.60 -9.80 -14.67
C THR A 72 -12.36 -9.22 -15.35
N GLU A 73 -11.95 -9.79 -16.49
CA GLU A 73 -10.83 -9.25 -17.27
C GLU A 73 -11.10 -7.82 -17.78
N ILE A 74 -12.37 -7.49 -18.04
CA ILE A 74 -12.78 -6.14 -18.43
C ILE A 74 -12.57 -5.17 -17.24
N GLU A 75 -13.03 -5.55 -16.05
CA GLU A 75 -12.85 -4.75 -14.83
C GLU A 75 -11.37 -4.53 -14.49
N LYS A 76 -10.53 -5.57 -14.63
CA LYS A 76 -9.07 -5.45 -14.43
C LYS A 76 -8.45 -4.47 -15.42
N SER A 77 -8.85 -4.53 -16.70
CA SER A 77 -8.34 -3.64 -17.74
C SER A 77 -8.72 -2.18 -17.48
N ILE A 78 -9.97 -1.92 -17.08
CA ILE A 78 -10.43 -0.58 -16.72
C ILE A 78 -9.65 -0.06 -15.51
N LEU A 79 -9.50 -0.90 -14.49
CA LEU A 79 -8.81 -0.53 -13.26
C LEU A 79 -7.33 -0.19 -13.52
N GLU A 80 -6.65 -1.01 -14.33
CA GLU A 80 -5.26 -0.76 -14.74
C GLU A 80 -5.13 0.60 -15.43
N GLU A 81 -5.99 0.90 -16.39
CA GLU A 81 -6.01 2.20 -17.07
C GLU A 81 -6.15 3.36 -16.07
N LYS A 82 -7.08 3.25 -15.12
CA LYS A 82 -7.31 4.30 -14.12
C LYS A 82 -6.17 4.44 -13.13
N ILE A 83 -5.52 3.33 -12.74
CA ILE A 83 -4.31 3.36 -11.92
C ILE A 83 -3.18 4.10 -12.66
N ILE A 84 -2.96 3.80 -13.94
CA ILE A 84 -1.97 4.51 -14.75
C ILE A 84 -2.27 6.02 -14.74
N GLN A 85 -3.52 6.41 -14.97
CA GLN A 85 -3.93 7.82 -15.01
C GLN A 85 -3.65 8.56 -13.70
N VAL A 86 -3.92 7.95 -12.53
CA VAL A 86 -3.64 8.62 -11.24
C VAL A 86 -2.15 8.80 -10.98
N TYR A 87 -1.30 7.89 -11.45
CA TYR A 87 0.16 8.07 -11.38
C TYR A 87 0.63 9.16 -12.36
N GLU A 88 0.10 9.17 -13.58
CA GLU A 88 0.43 10.20 -14.58
C GLU A 88 0.08 11.61 -14.09
N GLU A 89 -1.03 11.79 -13.36
CA GLU A 89 -1.39 13.07 -12.74
C GLU A 89 -0.37 13.53 -11.68
N LYS A 90 0.35 12.61 -11.07
CA LYS A 90 1.48 12.91 -10.19
C LYS A 90 2.80 13.04 -10.97
N GLY A 91 2.76 12.92 -12.30
CA GLY A 91 3.93 13.00 -13.18
C GLY A 91 4.80 11.75 -13.13
N ILE A 92 4.25 10.60 -12.73
CA ILE A 92 4.92 9.30 -12.67
C ILE A 92 4.44 8.47 -13.85
N THR A 93 5.37 7.98 -14.66
CA THR A 93 5.09 7.19 -15.87
C THR A 93 5.92 5.90 -15.86
N PHE A 94 5.77 5.06 -16.88
CA PHE A 94 6.60 3.85 -17.06
C PHE A 94 8.08 4.15 -17.25
N ASN A 95 8.47 5.40 -17.43
CA ASN A 95 9.87 5.81 -17.38
C ASN A 95 10.28 5.98 -15.90
N ASP A 96 11.07 5.06 -15.37
CA ASP A 96 11.49 5.03 -13.96
C ASP A 96 12.13 6.35 -13.48
N LYS A 97 12.74 7.12 -14.41
CA LYS A 97 13.31 8.44 -14.08
C LYS A 97 12.27 9.44 -13.61
N THR A 98 10.99 9.24 -13.98
CA THR A 98 9.90 10.12 -13.58
C THR A 98 9.45 9.95 -12.14
N LEU A 99 9.88 8.86 -11.49
CA LEU A 99 9.55 8.57 -10.08
C LEU A 99 10.10 9.63 -9.11
N TYR A 100 11.21 10.26 -9.44
CA TYR A 100 11.94 11.12 -8.52
C TYR A 100 11.64 12.62 -8.71
N LYS A 101 11.44 13.35 -7.59
CA LYS A 101 11.51 14.80 -7.52
C LYS A 101 12.96 15.27 -7.63
N ASN A 102 13.84 14.59 -6.94
CA ASN A 102 15.27 14.89 -6.88
C ASN A 102 16.07 13.60 -7.02
N LYS A 103 16.71 13.44 -8.17
CA LYS A 103 17.53 12.26 -8.46
C LYS A 103 18.77 12.14 -7.58
N LYS A 104 19.34 13.27 -7.15
CA LYS A 104 20.55 13.29 -6.33
C LYS A 104 20.30 12.72 -4.93
N PHE A 105 19.12 13.01 -4.37
CA PHE A 105 18.72 12.54 -3.04
C PHE A 105 17.72 11.39 -3.12
N LYS A 106 17.46 10.88 -4.32
CA LYS A 106 16.50 9.81 -4.60
C LYS A 106 15.12 10.03 -3.94
N THR A 107 14.69 11.28 -3.78
CA THR A 107 13.39 11.62 -3.20
C THR A 107 12.28 11.36 -4.21
N THR A 108 11.37 10.46 -3.90
CA THR A 108 10.22 10.15 -4.76
C THR A 108 9.21 11.28 -4.81
N LYS A 109 8.41 11.31 -5.88
CA LYS A 109 7.27 12.20 -6.00
C LYS A 109 6.15 11.79 -5.04
N ASP A 110 5.21 12.71 -4.82
CA ASP A 110 3.99 12.39 -4.07
C ASP A 110 3.19 11.34 -4.81
N MET A 111 2.74 10.32 -4.08
CA MET A 111 2.00 9.21 -4.64
C MET A 111 0.49 9.49 -4.61
N PRO A 112 -0.29 8.90 -5.53
CA PRO A 112 -1.75 8.95 -5.44
C PRO A 112 -2.24 8.23 -4.17
N ILE A 113 -3.48 8.48 -3.79
CA ILE A 113 -4.22 7.76 -2.75
C ILE A 113 -5.49 7.12 -3.32
N LEU A 114 -6.17 6.31 -2.54
CA LEU A 114 -7.38 5.61 -2.99
C LEU A 114 -8.48 6.55 -3.50
N GLU A 115 -8.63 7.73 -2.92
CA GLU A 115 -9.60 8.73 -3.37
C GLU A 115 -9.32 9.23 -4.78
N ASP A 116 -8.05 9.38 -5.16
CA ASP A 116 -7.67 9.76 -6.53
C ASP A 116 -8.18 8.72 -7.54
N LEU A 117 -8.01 7.43 -7.23
CA LEU A 117 -8.53 6.33 -8.05
C LEU A 117 -10.06 6.30 -8.05
N TYR A 118 -10.69 6.42 -6.87
CA TYR A 118 -12.14 6.44 -6.73
C TYR A 118 -12.80 7.49 -7.62
N ASN A 119 -12.22 8.68 -7.70
CA ASN A 119 -12.74 9.78 -8.50
C ASN A 119 -12.68 9.52 -10.01
N LYS A 120 -11.84 8.58 -10.45
CA LYS A 120 -11.73 8.17 -11.86
C LYS A 120 -12.59 6.97 -12.23
N LEU A 121 -13.08 6.25 -11.24
CA LEU A 121 -13.92 5.07 -11.45
C LEU A 121 -15.39 5.44 -11.61
N GLU A 122 -16.11 4.58 -12.31
CA GLU A 122 -17.56 4.64 -12.50
C GLU A 122 -18.19 3.26 -12.23
N GLY A 123 -19.52 3.24 -12.05
CA GLY A 123 -20.31 2.01 -11.97
C GLY A 123 -19.89 1.09 -10.83
N ASN A 124 -19.78 -0.20 -11.12
CA ASN A 124 -19.58 -1.26 -10.15
C ASN A 124 -18.23 -1.13 -9.41
N LEU A 125 -17.14 -0.85 -10.12
CA LEU A 125 -15.81 -0.68 -9.50
C LEU A 125 -15.79 0.48 -8.50
N LYS A 126 -16.43 1.60 -8.84
CA LYS A 126 -16.55 2.75 -7.94
C LYS A 126 -17.34 2.39 -6.68
N THR A 127 -18.45 1.70 -6.83
CA THR A 127 -19.28 1.26 -5.70
C THR A 127 -18.53 0.31 -4.78
N ARG A 128 -17.77 -0.63 -5.33
CA ARG A 128 -16.96 -1.59 -4.56
C ARG A 128 -15.79 -0.94 -3.83
N LEU A 129 -15.23 0.14 -4.37
CA LEU A 129 -14.13 0.88 -3.74
C LEU A 129 -14.60 1.83 -2.64
N LYS A 130 -15.86 2.26 -2.65
CA LYS A 130 -16.41 3.27 -1.74
C LYS A 130 -16.16 2.99 -0.25
N PRO A 131 -16.28 1.75 0.28
CA PRO A 131 -15.99 1.46 1.69
C PRO A 131 -14.55 1.77 2.11
N PHE A 132 -13.60 1.69 1.18
CA PHE A 132 -12.18 1.95 1.39
C PHE A 132 -11.80 3.43 1.29
N VAL A 133 -12.71 4.27 0.83
CA VAL A 133 -12.46 5.71 0.67
C VAL A 133 -13.28 6.50 1.69
N TYR A 134 -14.57 6.22 1.83
CA TYR A 134 -15.51 6.96 2.66
C TYR A 134 -16.22 6.10 3.72
N GLY A 135 -15.89 4.83 3.82
CA GLY A 135 -16.54 3.88 4.73
C GLY A 135 -15.64 3.43 5.88
N SER A 136 -15.98 2.27 6.43
CA SER A 136 -15.30 1.69 7.61
C SER A 136 -13.83 1.34 7.38
N LEU A 137 -13.40 1.21 6.12
CA LEU A 137 -12.03 0.86 5.73
C LEU A 137 -11.25 2.09 5.21
N SER A 138 -11.74 3.32 5.49
CA SER A 138 -11.13 4.56 4.99
C SER A 138 -9.75 4.89 5.58
N TYR A 139 -9.30 4.16 6.58
CA TYR A 139 -7.92 4.25 7.07
C TYR A 139 -6.87 3.85 6.02
N LEU A 140 -7.27 3.18 4.93
CA LEU A 140 -6.41 2.91 3.78
C LEU A 140 -6.32 4.09 2.79
N ASN A 141 -7.23 5.07 2.92
CA ASN A 141 -7.26 6.27 2.07
C ASN A 141 -6.45 7.41 2.68
N LYS A 142 -5.17 7.19 2.92
CA LYS A 142 -4.26 8.14 3.57
C LYS A 142 -2.87 8.05 2.96
N HIS A 143 -2.13 9.15 3.05
CA HIS A 143 -0.69 9.11 2.80
C HIS A 143 0.04 8.41 3.93
N THR A 144 1.11 7.73 3.60
CA THR A 144 1.98 7.07 4.59
C THR A 144 2.59 8.10 5.54
N ASN A 145 2.50 7.84 6.84
CA ASN A 145 3.05 8.67 7.89
C ASN A 145 3.95 7.90 8.88
N VAL A 146 4.28 6.65 8.57
CA VAL A 146 5.14 5.82 9.43
C VAL A 146 6.60 5.95 9.04
N GLU A 147 7.46 6.04 10.04
CA GLU A 147 8.91 6.00 9.87
C GLU A 147 9.44 4.61 10.24
N LEU A 148 10.29 4.05 9.38
CA LEU A 148 10.85 2.71 9.56
C LEU A 148 12.31 2.83 10.04
N ASN A 149 12.49 3.33 11.27
CA ASN A 149 13.82 3.58 11.83
C ASN A 149 14.38 2.40 12.64
N ASN A 150 13.56 1.38 12.90
CA ASN A 150 13.95 0.24 13.72
C ASN A 150 14.20 -1.01 12.86
N SER A 151 15.17 -1.82 13.30
CA SER A 151 15.50 -3.09 12.63
C SER A 151 14.38 -4.15 12.77
N ILE A 152 13.44 -3.94 13.68
CA ILE A 152 12.30 -4.83 13.90
C ILE A 152 11.03 -4.04 13.75
N ILE A 153 10.14 -4.52 12.88
CA ILE A 153 8.84 -3.92 12.63
C ILE A 153 7.78 -4.98 12.86
N ILE A 154 6.78 -4.61 13.66
CA ILE A 154 5.63 -5.46 13.95
C ILE A 154 4.40 -4.84 13.29
N ALA A 155 3.79 -5.58 12.38
CA ALA A 155 2.57 -5.21 11.71
C ALA A 155 1.37 -5.76 12.48
N ASP A 156 0.72 -4.91 13.28
CA ASP A 156 -0.50 -5.25 14.03
C ASP A 156 -1.71 -5.14 13.09
N ILE A 157 -2.29 -6.28 12.74
CA ILE A 157 -3.47 -6.39 11.88
C ILE A 157 -4.70 -6.94 12.61
N TYR A 158 -4.68 -6.98 13.93
CA TYR A 158 -5.74 -7.53 14.76
C TYR A 158 -7.12 -6.89 14.50
N GLU A 159 -7.17 -5.57 14.32
CA GLU A 159 -8.43 -4.86 14.12
C GLU A 159 -9.11 -5.14 12.78
N LEU A 160 -8.41 -5.77 11.84
CA LEU A 160 -8.99 -6.14 10.55
C LEU A 160 -10.05 -7.24 10.67
N GLY A 161 -9.95 -8.08 11.71
CA GLY A 161 -10.78 -9.26 11.89
C GLY A 161 -10.45 -10.37 10.87
N GLU A 162 -10.97 -11.56 11.10
CA GLU A 162 -10.64 -12.75 10.30
C GLU A 162 -10.93 -12.60 8.80
N GLU A 163 -12.03 -11.90 8.45
CA GLU A 163 -12.43 -11.72 7.05
C GLU A 163 -11.44 -10.87 6.25
N ASN A 164 -10.73 -9.98 6.94
CA ASN A 164 -9.86 -8.98 6.31
C ASN A 164 -8.37 -9.25 6.52
N ILE A 165 -7.99 -10.28 7.27
CA ILE A 165 -6.59 -10.65 7.53
C ILE A 165 -5.80 -10.82 6.23
N LYS A 166 -6.39 -11.45 5.22
CA LYS A 166 -5.72 -11.72 3.94
C LYS A 166 -5.26 -10.43 3.25
N PHE A 167 -6.08 -9.39 3.22
CA PHE A 167 -5.65 -8.15 2.60
C PHE A 167 -4.65 -7.38 3.46
N GLY A 168 -4.77 -7.45 4.79
CA GLY A 168 -3.77 -6.89 5.69
C GLY A 168 -2.40 -7.53 5.49
N MET A 169 -2.35 -8.85 5.40
CA MET A 169 -1.13 -9.58 5.07
C MET A 169 -0.58 -9.18 3.69
N TYR A 170 -1.45 -9.06 2.69
CA TYR A 170 -1.05 -8.65 1.35
C TYR A 170 -0.44 -7.24 1.34
N ILE A 171 -1.04 -6.29 2.05
CA ILE A 171 -0.51 -4.93 2.19
C ILE A 171 0.91 -4.97 2.75
N PHE A 172 1.13 -5.71 3.81
CA PHE A 172 2.45 -5.74 4.44
C PHE A 172 3.48 -6.55 3.65
N ILE A 173 3.12 -7.66 3.04
CA ILE A 173 4.06 -8.52 2.32
C ILE A 173 4.37 -7.98 0.92
N GLU A 174 3.36 -7.54 0.18
CA GLU A 174 3.49 -7.26 -1.25
C GLU A 174 3.51 -5.76 -1.60
N LEU A 175 2.84 -4.94 -0.80
CA LEU A 175 2.67 -3.52 -1.13
C LEU A 175 3.54 -2.60 -0.28
N PHE A 176 3.84 -2.98 0.95
CA PHE A 176 4.59 -2.14 1.87
C PHE A 176 6.07 -2.51 1.92
N TRP A 177 6.40 -3.78 1.80
CA TRP A 177 7.77 -4.30 1.94
C TRP A 177 8.59 -4.34 0.66
N ASP A 178 7.96 -4.17 -0.48
CA ASP A 178 8.63 -4.16 -1.77
C ASP A 178 8.98 -2.77 -2.27
#